data_85c50535d8ace0d54ba09070465d960d
#
_entry.id   85c50535d8ace0d54ba09070465d960d
#
_cell.length_a   1.000
_cell.length_b   1.000
_cell.length_c   1.000
_cell.angle_alpha   90.00
_cell.angle_beta   90.00
_cell.angle_gamma   90.00
#
_symmetry.space_group_name_H-M   'P 1'
#
loop_
_entity.id
_entity.type
_entity.pdbx_description
1 polymer ?
#
loop_
_entity_poly.entity_id
_entity_poly.type
_entity_poly.pdbx_seq_one_letter_code
_entity_poly.pdbx_strand_id
1 'polypeptide(L)'
;MVLLSKLFLGLYFMSAYLIGEITVLDPAGYEKYRDKVGSSLASYGAKFLVRAGSIEIFEGEWEPKRLVMCEFPDMETIRMWYASDEYQEVKKLRDNTAAFNLVSVNGI
;
A
#
# COMPACT_ATOMS: atom_id res chain seq x y z
N MET A 1 -15.90 7.04 12.71
CA MET A 1 -14.82 6.89 13.63
C MET A 1 -14.48 5.45 13.82
N VAL A 2 -13.41 5.07 13.15
CA VAL A 2 -12.98 3.68 13.12
C VAL A 2 -12.63 3.17 14.52
N LEU A 3 -11.91 3.96 15.30
CA LEU A 3 -11.50 3.56 16.65
C LEU A 3 -12.68 3.33 17.56
N LEU A 4 -13.66 4.23 17.52
CA LEU A 4 -14.86 4.12 18.35
C LEU A 4 -15.67 2.88 17.98
N SER A 5 -15.79 2.57 16.68
CA SER A 5 -16.47 1.37 16.22
C SER A 5 -15.83 0.10 16.73
N LYS A 6 -14.51 0.05 16.72
CA LYS A 6 -13.74 -1.08 17.21
C LYS A 6 -13.97 -1.31 18.70
N LEU A 7 -13.97 -0.24 19.49
CA LEU A 7 -14.22 -0.31 20.92
C LEU A 7 -15.66 -0.68 21.23
N PHE A 8 -16.60 -0.10 20.50
CA PHE A 8 -18.03 -0.33 20.72
C PHE A 8 -18.40 -1.79 20.49
N LEU A 9 -17.81 -2.42 19.49
CA LEU A 9 -18.11 -3.83 19.18
C LEU A 9 -17.37 -4.81 20.10
N GLY A 10 -16.59 -4.33 21.06
CA GLY A 10 -15.80 -5.19 21.91
C GLY A 10 -14.65 -5.86 21.17
N LEU A 11 -14.40 -5.43 19.96
CA LEU A 11 -13.33 -5.92 19.14
C LEU A 11 -12.22 -4.88 19.12
N TYR A 12 -10.98 -5.35 19.24
CA TYR A 12 -9.83 -4.46 19.20
C TYR A 12 -8.99 -4.83 18.00
N PHE A 13 -9.15 -4.07 16.91
CA PHE A 13 -8.34 -4.22 15.72
C PHE A 13 -7.45 -3.01 15.57
N MET A 14 -6.18 -3.23 15.38
CA MET A 14 -5.26 -2.17 15.01
C MET A 14 -5.24 -2.10 13.50
N SER A 15 -5.45 -0.90 12.97
CA SER A 15 -5.18 -0.66 11.55
C SER A 15 -3.74 -1.04 11.26
N ALA A 16 -3.49 -1.51 10.06
CA ALA A 16 -2.14 -1.79 9.60
C ALA A 16 -1.89 -1.00 8.33
N TYR A 17 -0.63 -0.69 8.11
CA TYR A 17 -0.24 0.18 7.00
C TYR A 17 0.72 -0.55 6.08
N LEU A 18 0.45 -0.45 4.80
CA LEU A 18 1.34 -0.93 3.75
C LEU A 18 2.09 0.28 3.23
N ILE A 19 3.40 0.22 3.26
CA ILE A 19 4.26 1.33 2.86
C ILE A 19 5.14 0.86 1.72
N GLY A 20 5.07 1.55 0.60
CA GLY A 20 5.87 1.26 -0.58
C GLY A 20 6.78 2.41 -0.95
N GLU A 21 8.03 2.08 -1.20
CA GLU A 21 8.95 2.97 -1.88
C GLU A 21 9.15 2.44 -3.28
N ILE A 22 8.91 3.26 -4.29
CA ILE A 22 8.85 2.81 -5.67
C ILE A 22 9.80 3.66 -6.51
N THR A 23 10.66 3.00 -7.29
CA THR A 23 11.45 3.66 -8.31
C THR A 23 10.91 3.22 -9.67
N VAL A 24 10.29 4.13 -10.39
CA VAL A 24 9.72 3.84 -11.70
C VAL A 24 10.82 3.89 -12.75
N LEU A 25 11.02 2.78 -13.46
CA LEU A 25 12.05 2.65 -14.48
C LEU A 25 11.47 2.83 -15.88
N ASP A 26 10.23 2.40 -16.08
CA ASP A 26 9.48 2.53 -17.32
C ASP A 26 8.11 3.11 -17.01
N PRO A 27 7.93 4.45 -17.11
CA PRO A 27 6.67 5.09 -16.75
C PRO A 27 5.46 4.56 -17.51
N ALA A 28 5.58 4.34 -18.82
CA ALA A 28 4.48 3.86 -19.63
C ALA A 28 4.05 2.44 -19.22
N GLY A 29 5.02 1.57 -18.98
CA GLY A 29 4.74 0.20 -18.53
C GLY A 29 4.17 0.15 -17.13
N TYR A 30 4.68 0.99 -16.22
CA TYR A 30 4.22 1.06 -14.85
C TYR A 30 2.77 1.55 -14.75
N GLU A 31 2.33 2.38 -15.67
CA GLU A 31 0.98 2.95 -15.65
C GLU A 31 -0.11 1.88 -15.62
N LYS A 32 0.10 0.76 -16.30
CA LYS A 32 -0.85 -0.36 -16.30
C LYS A 32 -1.07 -0.91 -14.89
N TYR A 33 0.01 -1.06 -14.15
CA TYR A 33 -0.06 -1.49 -12.75
C TYR A 33 -0.80 -0.44 -11.90
N ARG A 34 -0.40 0.80 -12.03
CA ARG A 34 -0.97 1.91 -11.27
C ARG A 34 -2.48 2.02 -11.47
N ASP A 35 -2.95 1.78 -12.68
CA ASP A 35 -4.37 1.90 -13.01
C ASP A 35 -5.22 0.76 -12.44
N LYS A 36 -4.60 -0.39 -12.15
CA LYS A 36 -5.34 -1.58 -11.72
C LYS A 36 -5.18 -1.94 -10.25
N VAL A 37 -4.11 -1.49 -9.60
CA VAL A 37 -3.85 -1.88 -8.21
C VAL A 37 -4.91 -1.37 -7.25
N GLY A 38 -5.49 -0.21 -7.52
CA GLY A 38 -6.52 0.38 -6.66
C GLY A 38 -7.73 -0.51 -6.46
N SER A 39 -8.21 -1.16 -7.53
CA SER A 39 -9.35 -2.07 -7.43
C SER A 39 -9.06 -3.25 -6.53
N SER A 40 -7.85 -3.83 -6.63
CA SER A 40 -7.46 -4.96 -5.78
C SER A 40 -7.38 -4.55 -4.32
N LEU A 41 -6.90 -3.35 -4.03
CA LEU A 41 -6.84 -2.82 -2.68
C LEU A 41 -8.25 -2.61 -2.10
N ALA A 42 -9.13 -2.01 -2.89
CA ALA A 42 -10.50 -1.73 -2.45
C ALA A 42 -11.24 -3.01 -2.08
N SER A 43 -10.98 -4.11 -2.78
CA SER A 43 -11.59 -5.42 -2.49
C SER A 43 -11.28 -5.91 -1.06
N TYR A 44 -10.21 -5.42 -0.47
CA TYR A 44 -9.78 -5.81 0.87
C TYR A 44 -9.95 -4.68 1.90
N GLY A 45 -10.76 -3.69 1.58
CA GLY A 45 -11.05 -2.61 2.50
C GLY A 45 -9.88 -1.65 2.73
N ALA A 46 -8.91 -1.66 1.85
CA ALA A 46 -7.76 -0.77 1.93
C ALA A 46 -8.07 0.57 1.25
N LYS A 47 -7.40 1.60 1.72
CA LYS A 47 -7.49 2.92 1.09
C LYS A 47 -6.13 3.57 1.05
N PHE A 48 -5.90 4.37 0.02
CA PHE A 48 -4.69 5.15 -0.08
C PHE A 48 -4.70 6.30 0.93
N LEU A 49 -3.61 6.47 1.66
CA LEU A 49 -3.37 7.63 2.50
C LEU A 49 -2.34 8.55 1.86
N VAL A 50 -1.36 7.97 1.17
CA VAL A 50 -0.32 8.69 0.43
C VAL A 50 -0.18 8.00 -0.92
N ARG A 51 -0.19 8.77 -1.98
CA ARG A 51 0.00 8.22 -3.33
C ARG A 51 0.89 9.15 -4.13
N ALA A 52 2.19 9.01 -3.89
CA ALA A 52 3.22 9.75 -4.61
C ALA A 52 3.11 11.27 -4.45
N GLY A 53 2.79 11.75 -3.25
CA GLY A 53 2.84 13.17 -2.94
C GLY A 53 4.26 13.70 -2.87
N SER A 54 4.38 15.02 -2.80
CA SER A 54 5.68 15.68 -2.68
C SER A 54 6.40 15.23 -1.41
N ILE A 55 7.71 15.08 -1.50
CA ILE A 55 8.55 14.61 -0.40
C ILE A 55 9.52 15.73 -0.02
N GLU A 56 9.69 15.93 1.28
CA GLU A 56 10.67 16.86 1.81
C GLU A 56 11.56 16.08 2.79
N ILE A 57 12.88 16.20 2.63
CA ILE A 57 13.85 15.48 3.46
C ILE A 57 14.32 16.40 4.57
N PHE A 58 14.14 15.97 5.82
CA PHE A 58 14.59 16.75 6.99
C PHE A 58 15.93 16.26 7.53
N GLU A 59 16.20 14.97 7.42
CA GLU A 59 17.44 14.37 7.92
C GLU A 59 17.79 13.13 7.13
N GLY A 60 19.07 12.84 7.07
CA GLY A 60 19.58 11.59 6.53
C GLY A 60 19.85 11.61 5.03
N GLU A 61 20.37 10.51 4.55
CA GLU A 61 20.79 10.35 3.16
C GLU A 61 19.74 9.64 2.30
N TRP A 62 18.66 9.14 2.93
CA TRP A 62 17.62 8.46 2.19
C TRP A 62 16.82 9.45 1.35
N GLU A 63 16.83 9.22 0.05
CA GLU A 63 16.12 10.05 -0.92
C GLU A 63 15.05 9.22 -1.64
N PRO A 64 13.90 8.97 -0.99
CA PRO A 64 12.83 8.19 -1.63
C PRO A 64 12.29 8.94 -2.84
N LYS A 65 12.06 8.22 -3.92
CA LYS A 65 11.57 8.82 -5.16
C LYS A 65 10.04 8.91 -5.18
N ARG A 66 9.39 7.84 -4.73
CA ARG A 66 7.94 7.76 -4.74
C ARG A 66 7.49 6.96 -3.53
N LEU A 67 6.66 7.55 -2.71
CA LEU A 67 6.10 6.87 -1.53
C LEU A 67 4.61 6.66 -1.71
N VAL A 68 4.16 5.47 -1.34
CA VAL A 68 2.75 5.09 -1.32
C VAL A 68 2.46 4.50 0.05
N MET A 69 1.33 4.89 0.64
CA MET A 69 0.89 4.34 1.90
C MET A 69 -0.58 4.01 1.81
N CYS A 70 -0.94 2.81 2.23
CA CYS A 70 -2.32 2.34 2.29
C CYS A 70 -2.67 1.92 3.70
N GLU A 71 -3.87 2.24 4.13
CA GLU A 71 -4.41 1.74 5.39
C GLU A 71 -5.28 0.52 5.11
N PHE A 72 -5.05 -0.55 5.88
CA PHE A 72 -5.85 -1.76 5.87
C PHE A 72 -6.51 -1.93 7.24
N PRO A 73 -7.62 -2.69 7.30
CA PRO A 73 -8.27 -2.97 8.59
C PRO A 73 -7.34 -3.62 9.62
N ASP A 74 -6.45 -4.50 9.16
CA ASP A 74 -5.50 -5.19 10.01
C ASP A 74 -4.38 -5.83 9.19
N MET A 75 -3.38 -6.35 9.87
CA MET A 75 -2.22 -6.97 9.23
C MET A 75 -2.59 -8.24 8.45
N GLU A 76 -3.53 -9.02 8.97
CA GLU A 76 -3.97 -10.26 8.33
C GLU A 76 -4.56 -9.96 6.95
N THR A 77 -5.34 -8.89 6.85
CA THR A 77 -5.94 -8.48 5.59
C THR A 77 -4.87 -8.07 4.56
N ILE A 78 -3.77 -7.47 5.02
CA ILE A 78 -2.64 -7.18 4.12
C ILE A 78 -2.08 -8.48 3.55
N ARG A 79 -1.89 -9.49 4.40
CA ARG A 79 -1.37 -10.80 3.95
C ARG A 79 -2.31 -11.45 2.94
N MET A 80 -3.61 -11.39 3.21
CA MET A 80 -4.63 -11.94 2.32
C MET A 80 -4.63 -11.24 0.97
N TRP A 81 -4.57 -9.91 0.97
CA TRP A 81 -4.52 -9.13 -0.26
C TRP A 81 -3.27 -9.49 -1.08
N TYR A 82 -2.12 -9.51 -0.43
CA TYR A 82 -0.86 -9.78 -1.13
C TYR A 82 -0.84 -11.17 -1.76
N ALA A 83 -1.39 -12.17 -1.06
CA ALA A 83 -1.44 -13.54 -1.54
C ALA A 83 -2.59 -13.82 -2.49
N SER A 84 -3.52 -12.88 -2.67
CA SER A 84 -4.71 -13.10 -3.51
C SER A 84 -4.35 -13.27 -4.97
N ASP A 85 -5.14 -14.06 -5.67
CA ASP A 85 -4.99 -14.21 -7.13
C ASP A 85 -5.19 -12.86 -7.82
N GLU A 86 -6.14 -12.07 -7.33
CA GLU A 86 -6.42 -10.74 -7.88
C GLU A 86 -5.18 -9.87 -7.87
N TYR A 87 -4.50 -9.74 -6.71
CA TYR A 87 -3.30 -8.91 -6.64
C TYR A 87 -2.13 -9.53 -7.40
N GLN A 88 -1.95 -10.84 -7.33
CA GLN A 88 -0.83 -11.49 -8.00
C GLN A 88 -0.90 -11.31 -9.53
N GLU A 89 -2.09 -11.29 -10.11
CA GLU A 89 -2.27 -10.97 -11.52
C GLU A 89 -1.91 -9.50 -11.81
N VAL A 90 -2.35 -8.58 -10.95
CA VAL A 90 -2.01 -7.16 -11.09
C VAL A 90 -0.50 -6.96 -10.96
N LYS A 91 0.11 -7.66 -10.00
CA LYS A 91 1.55 -7.54 -9.74
C LYS A 91 2.41 -7.85 -10.97
N LYS A 92 1.98 -8.76 -11.82
CA LYS A 92 2.71 -9.08 -13.04
C LYS A 92 2.85 -7.89 -13.98
N LEU A 93 1.92 -6.96 -13.92
CA LEU A 93 1.92 -5.78 -14.79
C LEU A 93 3.10 -4.84 -14.51
N ARG A 94 3.71 -4.93 -13.32
CA ARG A 94 4.84 -4.06 -12.97
C ARG A 94 6.22 -4.67 -13.23
N ASP A 95 6.26 -5.91 -13.71
CA ASP A 95 7.51 -6.60 -13.97
C ASP A 95 8.36 -5.79 -14.94
N ASN A 96 9.63 -5.56 -14.58
CA ASN A 96 10.59 -4.79 -15.35
C ASN A 96 10.23 -3.30 -15.54
N THR A 97 9.20 -2.79 -14.86
CA THR A 97 8.79 -1.38 -14.99
C THR A 97 9.19 -0.54 -13.78
N ALA A 98 9.38 -1.17 -12.65
CA ALA A 98 9.67 -0.45 -11.41
C ALA A 98 10.34 -1.36 -10.39
N ALA A 99 11.11 -0.75 -9.49
CA ALA A 99 11.69 -1.43 -8.34
C ALA A 99 10.89 -1.03 -7.10
N PHE A 100 10.51 -2.02 -6.28
CA PHE A 100 9.69 -1.83 -5.11
C PHE A 100 10.39 -2.26 -3.84
N ASN A 101 10.24 -1.44 -2.80
CA ASN A 101 10.44 -1.86 -1.42
C ASN A 101 9.09 -1.73 -0.74
N LEU A 102 8.55 -2.85 -0.26
CA LEU A 102 7.20 -2.90 0.27
C LEU A 102 7.22 -3.53 1.66
N VAL A 103 6.75 -2.80 2.65
CA VAL A 103 6.69 -3.28 4.03
C VAL A 103 5.31 -3.01 4.61
N SER A 104 4.98 -3.76 5.66
CA SER A 104 3.77 -3.49 6.42
C SER A 104 4.12 -3.31 7.89
N VAL A 105 3.32 -2.48 8.58
CA VAL A 105 3.54 -2.18 9.98
C VAL A 105 2.17 -2.01 10.66
N ASN A 106 2.06 -2.53 11.88
CA ASN A 106 0.85 -2.32 12.67
C ASN A 106 0.78 -0.88 13.15
N GLY A 107 -0.42 -0.33 13.14
CA GLY A 107 -0.70 0.93 13.79
C GLY A 107 -0.87 0.77 15.30
N ILE A 108 -1.18 1.85 15.94
CA ILE A 108 -1.42 1.89 17.40
C ILE A 108 -2.86 1.60 17.76
#